data_4b7a1e85b0a4f56f70871984001bc961
#
_entry.id   4b7a1e85b0a4f56f70871984001bc961
#
_cell.length_a   1.000
_cell.length_b   1.000
_cell.length_c   1.000
_cell.angle_alpha   90.00
_cell.angle_beta   90.00
_cell.angle_gamma   90.00
#
_symmetry.space_group_name_H-M   'P 1'
#
loop_
_entity.id
_entity.type
_entity.pdbx_description
1 polymer ?
#
loop_
_entity_poly.entity_id
_entity_poly.type
_entity_poly.pdbx_seq_one_letter_code
_entity_poly.pdbx_strand_id
1 'polypeptide(L)'
;MSDQMANGMTGLPSAGEVWVHYTGREYQVVATCRCERTGCPQVVYRELRGQGVWVRPLEEWLGTVRDSGHPEGVRRFVRKGA
;
A
#
# COMPACT_ATOMS: atom_id res chain seq x y z
N MET A 1 15.94 10.68 -17.84
CA MET A 1 15.79 9.47 -17.69
C MET A 1 15.37 8.99 -16.42
N SER A 2 16.09 9.15 -15.46
CA SER A 2 15.64 8.69 -14.21
C SER A 2 14.37 9.37 -13.79
N ASP A 3 14.12 10.53 -14.26
CA ASP A 3 12.90 11.22 -13.90
C ASP A 3 11.69 10.46 -14.35
N GLN A 4 11.80 9.90 -15.52
CA GLN A 4 10.72 9.14 -16.02
C GLN A 4 10.42 7.99 -15.12
N MET A 5 11.44 7.34 -14.66
CA MET A 5 11.23 6.22 -13.80
C MET A 5 10.60 6.67 -12.51
N ALA A 6 11.05 7.77 -12.00
CA ALA A 6 10.48 8.29 -10.78
C ALA A 6 9.01 8.55 -10.96
N ASN A 7 8.64 9.09 -12.08
CA ASN A 7 7.24 9.35 -12.33
C ASN A 7 6.45 8.08 -12.41
N GLY A 8 7.01 7.08 -13.03
CA GLY A 8 6.34 5.82 -13.14
C GLY A 8 6.12 5.18 -11.80
N MET A 9 6.90 5.59 -10.80
CA MET A 9 6.79 5.02 -9.47
C MET A 9 5.91 5.85 -8.56
N THR A 10 5.31 6.89 -9.07
CA THR A 10 4.59 7.83 -8.23
C THR A 10 3.50 7.19 -7.41
N GLY A 11 2.83 6.20 -7.93
CA GLY A 11 1.74 5.58 -7.22
C GLY A 11 2.15 4.46 -6.29
N LEU A 12 3.43 4.13 -6.23
CA LEU A 12 3.89 3.00 -5.44
C LEU A 12 4.22 3.42 -4.02
N PRO A 13 3.98 2.54 -3.05
CA PRO A 13 4.31 2.88 -1.66
C PRO A 13 5.82 2.91 -1.45
N SER A 14 6.25 3.84 -0.61
CA SER A 14 7.66 3.98 -0.26
C SER A 14 7.79 4.03 1.24
N ALA A 15 8.94 3.59 1.74
CA ALA A 15 9.19 3.53 3.17
C ALA A 15 8.95 4.90 3.80
N GLY A 16 8.29 4.90 4.94
CA GLY A 16 8.00 6.11 5.69
C GLY A 16 6.67 6.75 5.36
N GLU A 17 6.09 6.42 4.24
CA GLU A 17 4.80 7.00 3.87
C GLU A 17 3.68 6.45 4.72
N VAL A 18 2.68 7.29 4.95
CA VAL A 18 1.48 6.89 5.66
C VAL A 18 0.37 6.75 4.64
N TRP A 19 -0.34 5.64 4.71
CA TRP A 19 -1.47 5.37 3.83
C TRP A 19 -2.69 5.08 4.68
N VAL A 20 -3.86 5.43 4.16
CA VAL A 20 -5.12 5.25 4.87
C VAL A 20 -5.87 4.10 4.21
N HIS A 21 -6.22 3.11 5.01
CA HIS A 21 -7.04 2.00 4.56
C HIS A 21 -8.48 2.48 4.43
N TYR A 22 -9.25 1.86 3.54
CA TYR A 22 -10.60 2.34 3.28
C TYR A 22 -11.49 2.26 4.53
N THR A 23 -11.08 1.50 5.53
CA THR A 23 -11.81 1.45 6.80
C THR A 23 -11.46 2.59 7.74
N GLY A 24 -10.49 3.43 7.35
CA GLY A 24 -10.10 4.58 8.15
C GLY A 24 -8.82 4.41 8.94
N ARG A 25 -8.30 3.21 9.04
CA ARG A 25 -7.06 2.99 9.79
C ARG A 25 -5.88 3.50 9.00
N GLU A 26 -4.88 3.98 9.72
CA GLU A 26 -3.68 4.52 9.10
C GLU A 26 -2.52 3.58 9.33
N TYR A 27 -1.72 3.42 8.29
CA TYR A 27 -0.58 2.53 8.33
C TYR A 27 0.63 3.23 7.75
N GLN A 28 1.79 2.86 8.26
CA GLN A 28 3.03 3.40 7.73
C GLN A 28 3.77 2.31 7.00
N VAL A 29 4.24 2.62 5.81
CA VAL A 29 5.04 1.68 5.02
C VAL A 29 6.40 1.57 5.66
N VAL A 30 6.83 0.34 5.93
CA VAL A 30 8.14 0.07 6.49
C VAL A 30 9.14 -0.17 5.38
N ALA A 31 8.74 -0.97 4.39
CA ALA A 31 9.63 -1.33 3.31
C ALA A 31 8.83 -2.00 2.22
N THR A 32 9.43 -2.11 1.06
CA THR A 32 8.90 -3.00 0.04
C THR A 32 9.89 -4.15 -0.10
N CYS A 33 9.39 -5.30 -0.48
CA CYS A 33 10.23 -6.48 -0.58
C CYS A 33 9.65 -7.40 -1.63
N ARG A 34 10.25 -8.57 -1.78
CA ARG A 34 9.75 -9.59 -2.70
C ARG A 34 9.55 -10.87 -1.94
N CYS A 35 8.52 -11.60 -2.32
CA CYS A 35 8.30 -12.92 -1.78
C CYS A 35 9.39 -13.84 -2.31
N GLU A 36 10.08 -14.51 -1.42
CA GLU A 36 11.19 -15.36 -1.84
C GLU A 36 10.74 -16.48 -2.76
N ARG A 37 9.56 -17.01 -2.50
CA ARG A 37 9.08 -18.15 -3.29
C ARG A 37 8.65 -17.76 -4.69
N THR A 38 8.00 -16.64 -4.81
CA THR A 38 7.37 -16.28 -6.08
C THR A 38 8.03 -15.10 -6.76
N GLY A 39 8.82 -14.33 -6.03
CA GLY A 39 9.39 -13.11 -6.57
C GLY A 39 8.42 -11.94 -6.62
N CYS A 40 7.18 -12.14 -6.19
CA CYS A 40 6.18 -11.09 -6.26
C CYS A 40 6.48 -9.96 -5.29
N PRO A 41 6.29 -8.71 -5.71
CA PRO A 41 6.55 -7.58 -4.83
C PRO A 41 5.50 -7.50 -3.72
N GLN A 42 5.94 -7.08 -2.54
CA GLN A 42 5.11 -6.99 -1.37
C GLN A 42 5.41 -5.73 -0.61
N VAL A 43 4.45 -5.29 0.20
CA VAL A 43 4.58 -4.10 1.02
C VAL A 43 4.59 -4.55 2.47
N VAL A 44 5.59 -4.12 3.21
CA VAL A 44 5.69 -4.35 4.64
C VAL A 44 5.24 -3.07 5.32
N TYR A 45 4.27 -3.17 6.21
CA TYR A 45 3.68 -1.97 6.81
C TYR A 45 3.29 -2.25 8.25
N ARG A 46 3.10 -1.19 9.01
CA ARG A 46 2.70 -1.30 10.39
C ARG A 46 1.57 -0.34 10.68
N GLU A 47 0.76 -0.69 11.65
CA GLU A 47 -0.33 0.15 12.07
C GLU A 47 0.26 1.30 12.88
N LEU A 48 -0.12 2.54 12.58
CA LEU A 48 0.43 3.68 13.28
C LEU A 48 0.12 3.64 14.77
N ARG A 49 -1.06 3.22 15.11
CA ARG A 49 -1.48 3.22 16.50
C ARG A 49 -1.45 1.85 17.13
N GLY A 50 -0.93 0.89 16.42
CA GLY A 50 -0.86 -0.46 16.94
C GLY A 50 0.54 -0.97 16.92
N GLN A 51 0.69 -2.27 17.13
CA GLN A 51 1.99 -2.87 17.19
C GLN A 51 2.23 -3.90 16.13
N GLY A 52 1.25 -4.15 15.30
CA GLY A 52 1.39 -5.17 14.29
C GLY A 52 2.22 -4.72 13.12
N VAL A 53 2.99 -5.65 12.57
CA VAL A 53 3.70 -5.44 11.32
C VAL A 53 3.18 -6.51 10.37
N TRP A 54 2.79 -6.08 9.19
CA TRP A 54 2.11 -6.95 8.25
C TRP A 54 2.79 -6.89 6.89
N VAL A 55 2.49 -7.85 6.07
CA VAL A 55 2.97 -7.83 4.69
C VAL A 55 1.78 -8.15 3.79
N ARG A 56 1.69 -7.45 2.67
CA ARG A 56 0.61 -7.64 1.71
C ARG A 56 1.19 -7.53 0.31
N PRO A 57 0.72 -8.36 -0.62
CA PRO A 57 1.18 -8.22 -2.00
C PRO A 57 0.90 -6.82 -2.54
N LEU A 58 1.85 -6.29 -3.27
CA LEU A 58 1.71 -4.94 -3.84
C LEU A 58 0.45 -4.84 -4.68
N GLU A 59 0.14 -5.88 -5.40
CA GLU A 59 -1.04 -5.89 -6.24
C GLU A 59 -2.31 -5.65 -5.43
N GLU A 60 -2.40 -6.27 -4.25
CA GLU A 60 -3.55 -6.06 -3.38
C GLU A 60 -3.52 -4.68 -2.74
N TRP A 61 -2.33 -4.21 -2.41
CA TRP A 61 -2.19 -2.89 -1.80
C TRP A 61 -2.76 -1.82 -2.72
N LEU A 62 -2.48 -1.93 -4.01
CA LEU A 62 -2.91 -0.95 -5.00
C LEU A 62 -4.30 -1.24 -5.55
N GLY A 63 -4.91 -2.35 -5.14
CA GLY A 63 -6.17 -2.76 -5.70
C GLY A 63 -7.36 -2.08 -5.09
N THR A 64 -8.53 -2.52 -5.48
CA THR A 64 -9.78 -1.98 -5.00
C THR A 64 -10.53 -3.05 -4.22
N VAL A 65 -11.42 -2.59 -3.37
CA VAL A 65 -12.28 -3.46 -2.57
C VAL A 65 -13.71 -3.12 -2.96
N ARG A 66 -14.55 -4.14 -3.01
CA ARG A 66 -15.95 -3.94 -3.35
C ARG A 66 -16.78 -4.66 -2.30
N ASP A 67 -17.68 -3.95 -1.66
CA ASP A 67 -18.54 -4.54 -0.66
C ASP A 67 -19.85 -3.79 -0.65
N SER A 68 -20.71 -4.08 0.34
CA SER A 68 -22.05 -3.49 0.38
C SER A 68 -22.01 -1.97 0.55
N GLY A 69 -20.97 -1.47 1.21
CA GLY A 69 -20.82 -0.03 1.39
C GLY A 69 -20.17 0.64 0.21
N HIS A 70 -19.56 -0.15 -0.69
CA HIS A 70 -18.82 0.39 -1.83
C HIS A 70 -19.08 -0.47 -3.06
N PRO A 71 -20.31 -0.41 -3.57
CA PRO A 71 -20.68 -1.31 -4.67
C PRO A 71 -19.89 -1.05 -5.94
N GLU A 72 -19.37 0.15 -6.12
CA GLU A 72 -18.59 0.45 -7.31
C GLU A 72 -17.10 0.28 -7.07
N GLY A 73 -16.73 -0.07 -5.85
CA GLY A 73 -15.32 -0.27 -5.54
C GLY A 73 -14.69 0.95 -4.91
N VAL A 74 -13.73 0.72 -4.05
CA VAL A 74 -12.97 1.80 -3.43
C VAL A 74 -11.54 1.31 -3.32
N ARG A 75 -10.56 2.23 -3.44
CA ARG A 75 -9.17 1.87 -3.29
C ARG A 75 -8.94 1.33 -1.89
N ARG A 76 -8.21 0.22 -1.81
CA ARG A 76 -7.94 -0.38 -0.50
C ARG A 76 -7.12 0.56 0.36
N PHE A 77 -6.12 1.21 -0.23
CA PHE A 77 -5.29 2.18 0.48
C PHE A 77 -5.12 3.43 -0.36
N VAL A 78 -5.04 4.57 0.31
CA VAL A 78 -4.78 5.84 -0.33
C VAL A 78 -3.67 6.54 0.44
N ARG A 79 -2.69 7.09 -0.27
CA ARG A 79 -1.57 7.75 0.38
C ARG A 79 -2.06 9.04 1.06
N LYS A 80 -1.67 9.21 2.30
CA LYS A 80 -2.09 10.36 3.07
C LYS A 80 -1.15 11.51 2.81
N GLY A 81 -1.72 12.67 2.60
CA GLY A 81 -0.92 13.88 2.47
C GLY A 81 -0.18 14.03 1.17
N ALA A 82 -0.55 13.25 0.19
CA ALA A 82 0.16 13.31 -1.08
C ALA A 82 -0.42 14.33 -2.01
#